data_7047e2d809212a0e83ae3454a0a936a1
#
_entry.id   7047e2d809212a0e83ae3454a0a936a1
#
_cell.length_a   1.000
_cell.length_b   1.000
_cell.length_c   1.000
_cell.angle_alpha   90.00
_cell.angle_beta   90.00
_cell.angle_gamma   90.00
#
_symmetry.space_group_name_H-M   'P 1'
#
loop_
_entity.id
_entity.type
_entity.pdbx_description
1 polymer ?
#
loop_
_entity_poly.entity_id
_entity_poly.type
_entity_poly.pdbx_seq_one_letter_code
_entity_poly.pdbx_strand_id
1 'polypeptide(L)'
;SFYPVVGVTWEQAMAYCQWRTDRVNEDILVAGMYMEKPQYDLVKAIMSEQEVNELVQEFPEFAEYEMQEIHMSAEEALNNGYEVNGEDSVTMYQLPYEWVRDHFAFNTEKYYKSSKYNPALGKSAPKNAVGAPRKVKKDDGLLYEGYRLPTEAEWEYAAFAPIAEEENAAGAEAGKIYPWSGYYPRDLSKKGTGKLMANFV
;
A
#
# COMPACT_ATOMS: atom_id res chain seq x y z
N SER A 1 -15.34 -9.77 2.78
CA SER A 1 -15.23 -11.11 2.18
C SER A 1 -14.12 -11.88 2.84
N PHE A 2 -14.35 -13.15 3.18
CA PHE A 2 -13.34 -14.06 3.76
C PHE A 2 -12.74 -15.00 2.70
N TYR A 3 -13.09 -14.79 1.43
CA TYR A 3 -12.54 -15.59 0.35
C TYR A 3 -11.19 -15.04 -0.11
N PRO A 4 -10.23 -15.90 -0.49
CA PRO A 4 -8.99 -15.47 -1.11
C PRO A 4 -9.27 -14.64 -2.37
N VAL A 5 -8.41 -13.65 -2.62
CA VAL A 5 -8.48 -12.90 -3.87
C VAL A 5 -8.08 -13.79 -5.04
N VAL A 6 -8.82 -13.71 -6.13
CA VAL A 6 -8.55 -14.46 -7.37
C VAL A 6 -8.50 -13.50 -8.56
N GLY A 7 -7.86 -13.92 -9.65
CA GLY A 7 -7.75 -13.11 -10.87
C GLY A 7 -6.75 -11.96 -10.78
N VAL A 8 -5.79 -12.02 -9.85
CA VAL A 8 -4.68 -11.08 -9.76
C VAL A 8 -3.43 -11.63 -10.44
N THR A 9 -2.69 -10.77 -11.12
CA THR A 9 -1.38 -11.13 -11.70
C THR A 9 -0.28 -11.06 -10.63
N TRP A 10 0.89 -11.62 -10.96
CA TRP A 10 2.06 -11.50 -10.08
C TRP A 10 2.49 -10.04 -9.88
N GLU A 11 2.45 -9.24 -10.94
CA GLU A 11 2.79 -7.81 -10.91
C GLU A 11 1.84 -7.04 -9.99
N GLN A 12 0.54 -7.34 -10.06
CA GLN A 12 -0.46 -6.73 -9.16
C GLN A 12 -0.22 -7.14 -7.71
N ALA A 13 0.14 -8.39 -7.45
CA ALA A 13 0.47 -8.85 -6.11
C ALA A 13 1.73 -8.18 -5.57
N MET A 14 2.77 -8.00 -6.38
CA MET A 14 3.99 -7.27 -6.01
C MET A 14 3.72 -5.79 -5.76
N ALA A 15 2.91 -5.14 -6.62
CA ALA A 15 2.50 -3.75 -6.43
C ALA A 15 1.71 -3.58 -5.13
N TYR A 16 0.84 -4.52 -4.77
CA TYR A 16 0.15 -4.53 -3.48
C TYR A 16 1.12 -4.66 -2.30
N CYS A 17 2.12 -5.52 -2.39
CA CYS A 17 3.16 -5.65 -1.36
C CYS A 17 3.89 -4.31 -1.14
N GLN A 18 4.28 -3.64 -2.21
CA GLN A 18 4.92 -2.33 -2.14
C GLN A 18 3.98 -1.28 -1.52
N TRP A 19 2.76 -1.18 -2.02
CA TRP A 19 1.76 -0.28 -1.47
C TRP A 19 1.52 -0.54 0.04
N ARG A 20 1.40 -1.80 0.44
CA ARG A 20 1.22 -2.16 1.85
C ARG A 20 2.42 -1.76 2.71
N THR A 21 3.63 -1.94 2.18
CA THR A 21 4.87 -1.49 2.83
C THR A 21 4.84 0.01 3.07
N ASP A 22 4.47 0.78 2.05
CA ASP A 22 4.43 2.23 2.14
C ASP A 22 3.40 2.70 3.17
N ARG A 23 2.19 2.11 3.18
CA ARG A 23 1.15 2.45 4.18
C ARG A 23 1.58 2.13 5.60
N VAL A 24 2.20 0.98 5.83
CA VAL A 24 2.68 0.60 7.18
C VAL A 24 3.81 1.52 7.64
N ASN A 25 4.74 1.85 6.77
CA ASN A 25 5.84 2.73 7.11
C ASN A 25 5.37 4.18 7.36
N GLU A 26 4.41 4.66 6.58
CA GLU A 26 3.76 5.95 6.84
C GLU A 26 3.10 5.96 8.22
N ASP A 27 2.32 4.92 8.54
CA ASP A 27 1.66 4.81 9.85
C ASP A 27 2.69 4.79 11.00
N ILE A 28 3.80 4.07 10.84
CA ILE A 28 4.89 4.04 11.83
C ILE A 28 5.49 5.44 12.03
N LEU A 29 5.78 6.15 10.94
CA LEU A 29 6.37 7.49 11.01
C LEU A 29 5.42 8.51 11.65
N VAL A 30 4.15 8.47 11.30
CA VAL A 30 3.13 9.39 11.82
C VAL A 30 2.79 9.07 13.27
N ALA A 31 2.52 7.80 13.60
CA ALA A 31 2.19 7.36 14.94
C ALA A 31 3.34 7.58 15.93
N GLY A 32 4.59 7.38 15.48
CA GLY A 32 5.79 7.68 16.27
C GLY A 32 6.14 9.17 16.37
N MET A 33 5.39 10.04 15.74
CA MET A 33 5.69 11.48 15.62
C MET A 33 7.08 11.75 15.01
N TYR A 34 7.55 10.90 14.13
CA TYR A 34 8.80 11.09 13.36
C TYR A 34 8.57 11.95 12.13
N MET A 35 7.35 11.95 11.61
CA MET A 35 6.88 12.70 10.46
C MET A 35 5.50 13.30 10.78
N GLU A 36 5.22 14.50 10.30
CA GLU A 36 3.87 15.04 10.32
C GLU A 36 3.01 14.29 9.32
N LYS A 37 1.72 14.11 9.67
CA LYS A 37 0.79 13.47 8.74
C LYS A 37 0.70 14.30 7.47
N PRO A 38 0.89 13.70 6.29
CA PRO A 38 0.71 14.42 5.03
C PRO A 38 -0.70 15.02 4.95
N GLN A 39 -0.78 16.29 4.57
CA GLN A 39 -2.04 17.04 4.52
C GLN A 39 -2.75 16.88 3.17
N TYR A 40 -2.64 15.74 2.52
CA TYR A 40 -3.41 15.51 1.30
C TYR A 40 -4.54 14.52 1.56
N ASP A 41 -5.71 14.90 1.10
CA ASP A 41 -6.85 14.00 1.06
C ASP A 41 -6.95 13.43 -0.36
N LEU A 42 -6.51 12.21 -0.55
CA LEU A 42 -6.54 11.52 -1.84
C LEU A 42 -7.96 11.45 -2.45
N VAL A 43 -8.98 11.59 -1.61
CA VAL A 43 -10.39 11.55 -2.04
C VAL A 43 -10.86 12.93 -2.51
N LYS A 44 -10.18 14.01 -2.08
CA LYS A 44 -10.55 15.40 -2.37
C LYS A 44 -9.47 16.14 -3.16
N ALA A 45 -8.72 15.43 -3.99
CA ALA A 45 -7.76 16.06 -4.88
C ALA A 45 -8.50 16.80 -6.03
N ILE A 46 -9.27 17.82 -5.67
CA ILE A 46 -9.97 18.72 -6.59
C ILE A 46 -9.24 20.04 -6.54
N MET A 47 -8.88 20.56 -7.69
CA MET A 47 -8.11 21.80 -7.84
C MET A 47 -8.81 22.78 -8.78
N SER A 48 -8.60 24.05 -8.56
CA SER A 48 -8.97 25.10 -9.50
C SER A 48 -8.07 25.06 -10.75
N GLU A 49 -8.49 25.70 -11.82
CA GLU A 49 -7.70 25.81 -13.04
C GLU A 49 -6.32 26.46 -12.78
N GLN A 50 -6.26 27.43 -11.89
CA GLN A 50 -5.00 28.09 -11.52
C GLN A 50 -4.05 27.11 -10.83
N GLU A 51 -4.52 26.35 -9.85
CA GLU A 51 -3.72 25.34 -9.14
C GLU A 51 -3.25 24.22 -10.08
N VAL A 52 -4.09 23.82 -11.04
CA VAL A 52 -3.71 22.85 -12.08
C VAL A 52 -2.58 23.42 -12.96
N ASN A 53 -2.68 24.69 -13.37
CA ASN A 53 -1.64 25.33 -14.18
C ASN A 53 -0.31 25.45 -13.41
N GLU A 54 -0.34 25.75 -12.13
CA GLU A 54 0.85 25.76 -11.27
C GLU A 54 1.45 24.36 -11.16
N LEU A 55 0.61 23.33 -11.02
CA LEU A 55 1.02 21.94 -10.97
C LEU A 55 1.70 21.47 -12.26
N VAL A 56 1.15 21.86 -13.42
CA VAL A 56 1.76 21.56 -14.74
C VAL A 56 3.12 22.25 -14.89
N GLN A 57 3.30 23.43 -14.33
CA GLN A 57 4.60 24.11 -14.34
C GLN A 57 5.64 23.38 -13.48
N GLU A 58 5.22 22.85 -12.34
CA GLU A 58 6.11 22.10 -11.45
C GLU A 58 6.39 20.67 -11.96
N PHE A 59 5.38 20.03 -12.56
CA PHE A 59 5.42 18.67 -13.10
C PHE A 59 4.90 18.65 -14.54
N PRO A 60 5.73 18.91 -15.53
CA PRO A 60 5.29 18.98 -16.94
C PRO A 60 4.62 17.71 -17.47
N GLU A 61 5.01 16.55 -16.94
CA GLU A 61 4.40 15.26 -17.26
C GLU A 61 2.92 15.16 -16.86
N PHE A 62 2.48 16.01 -15.95
CA PHE A 62 1.07 16.07 -15.53
C PHE A 62 0.12 16.45 -16.66
N ALA A 63 0.59 17.21 -17.64
CA ALA A 63 -0.19 17.63 -18.80
C ALA A 63 -0.64 16.44 -19.70
N GLU A 64 -0.03 15.26 -19.55
CA GLU A 64 -0.39 14.04 -20.28
C GLU A 64 -1.59 13.30 -19.67
N TYR A 65 -2.02 13.68 -18.46
CA TYR A 65 -3.13 13.02 -17.77
C TYR A 65 -4.47 13.68 -18.11
N GLU A 66 -5.48 12.87 -18.38
CA GLU A 66 -6.85 13.33 -18.53
C GLU A 66 -7.45 13.63 -17.14
N MET A 67 -7.95 14.86 -16.97
CA MET A 67 -8.63 15.27 -15.74
C MET A 67 -10.13 15.30 -15.97
N GLN A 68 -10.89 14.96 -14.93
CA GLN A 68 -12.33 15.10 -14.94
C GLN A 68 -12.71 16.52 -14.52
N GLU A 69 -13.40 17.25 -15.39
CA GLU A 69 -13.98 18.54 -15.04
C GLU A 69 -15.23 18.35 -14.17
N ILE A 70 -15.31 19.14 -13.11
CA ILE A 70 -16.43 19.19 -12.18
C ILE A 70 -16.98 20.61 -12.21
N HIS A 71 -18.20 20.77 -12.74
CA HIS A 71 -18.91 22.04 -12.71
C HIS A 71 -19.78 22.10 -11.46
N MET A 72 -19.60 23.13 -10.64
CA MET A 72 -20.41 23.35 -9.44
C MET A 72 -20.87 24.80 -9.37
N SER A 73 -22.02 25.02 -8.70
CA SER A 73 -22.50 26.38 -8.45
C SER A 73 -21.58 27.13 -7.49
N ALA A 74 -21.61 28.46 -7.54
CA ALA A 74 -20.86 29.28 -6.60
C ALA A 74 -21.17 28.95 -5.12
N GLU A 75 -22.43 28.68 -4.81
CA GLU A 75 -22.87 28.32 -3.46
C GLU A 75 -22.26 26.97 -3.03
N GLU A 76 -22.27 25.97 -3.91
CA GLU A 76 -21.68 24.66 -3.64
C GLU A 76 -20.16 24.74 -3.47
N ALA A 77 -19.48 25.52 -4.30
CA ALA A 77 -18.04 25.76 -4.20
C ALA A 77 -17.66 26.41 -2.86
N LEU A 78 -18.37 27.46 -2.44
CA LEU A 78 -18.16 28.11 -1.15
C LEU A 78 -18.40 27.17 0.03
N ASN A 79 -19.48 26.37 -0.03
CA ASN A 79 -19.77 25.38 1.01
C ASN A 79 -18.69 24.30 1.14
N ASN A 80 -17.98 23.99 0.05
CA ASN A 80 -16.85 23.08 0.02
C ASN A 80 -15.50 23.74 0.34
N GLY A 81 -15.51 25.07 0.60
CA GLY A 81 -14.31 25.81 0.98
C GLY A 81 -13.45 26.28 -0.19
N TYR A 82 -13.98 26.28 -1.41
CA TYR A 82 -13.29 26.80 -2.60
C TYR A 82 -13.55 28.30 -2.79
N GLU A 83 -12.56 29.00 -3.33
CA GLU A 83 -12.71 30.42 -3.66
C GLU A 83 -13.55 30.60 -4.91
N VAL A 84 -14.44 31.59 -4.90
CA VAL A 84 -15.30 31.96 -6.03
C VAL A 84 -15.07 33.42 -6.37
N ASN A 85 -14.57 33.68 -7.55
CA ASN A 85 -14.19 35.04 -8.03
C ASN A 85 -15.37 35.83 -8.60
N GLY A 86 -16.57 35.71 -8.00
CA GLY A 86 -17.74 36.46 -8.40
C GLY A 86 -18.49 35.90 -9.62
N GLU A 87 -18.20 34.67 -10.01
CA GLU A 87 -18.91 33.91 -11.06
C GLU A 87 -20.07 33.12 -10.47
N ASP A 88 -21.11 32.87 -11.27
CA ASP A 88 -22.27 32.07 -10.85
C ASP A 88 -21.99 30.58 -10.75
N SER A 89 -20.90 30.12 -11.40
CA SER A 89 -20.42 28.74 -11.39
C SER A 89 -18.90 28.68 -11.49
N VAL A 90 -18.31 27.63 -10.94
CA VAL A 90 -16.86 27.38 -10.95
C VAL A 90 -16.60 26.02 -11.58
N THR A 91 -15.60 25.94 -12.45
CA THR A 91 -15.07 24.69 -12.96
C THR A 91 -13.87 24.29 -12.13
N MET A 92 -13.95 23.11 -11.55
CA MET A 92 -12.89 22.46 -10.79
C MET A 92 -12.43 21.21 -11.52
N TYR A 93 -11.24 20.74 -11.22
CA TYR A 93 -10.63 19.59 -11.86
C TYR A 93 -10.32 18.51 -10.83
N GLN A 94 -10.87 17.32 -11.04
CA GLN A 94 -10.50 16.15 -10.26
C GLN A 94 -9.17 15.64 -10.76
N LEU A 95 -8.16 15.58 -9.89
CA LEU A 95 -6.87 15.05 -10.22
C LEU A 95 -6.96 13.53 -10.50
N PRO A 96 -6.22 13.03 -11.50
CA PRO A 96 -6.14 11.59 -11.77
C PRO A 96 -5.61 10.85 -10.55
N TYR A 97 -6.36 9.85 -10.08
CA TYR A 97 -5.98 9.06 -8.89
C TYR A 97 -4.58 8.48 -8.98
N GLU A 98 -4.21 7.97 -10.16
CA GLU A 98 -2.90 7.38 -10.40
C GLU A 98 -1.77 8.38 -10.17
N TRP A 99 -1.93 9.59 -10.71
CA TRP A 99 -0.95 10.65 -10.54
C TRP A 99 -0.84 11.09 -9.07
N VAL A 100 -1.98 11.30 -8.40
CA VAL A 100 -2.03 11.67 -6.98
C VAL A 100 -1.36 10.60 -6.12
N ARG A 101 -1.66 9.32 -6.37
CA ARG A 101 -1.03 8.19 -5.70
C ARG A 101 0.49 8.19 -5.86
N ASP A 102 0.97 8.44 -7.06
CA ASP A 102 2.39 8.30 -7.38
C ASP A 102 3.23 9.50 -6.92
N HIS A 103 2.62 10.69 -6.81
CA HIS A 103 3.32 11.93 -6.45
C HIS A 103 3.12 12.34 -5.00
N PHE A 104 1.93 12.21 -4.45
CA PHE A 104 1.61 12.66 -3.09
C PHE A 104 1.59 11.55 -2.05
N ALA A 105 1.27 10.30 -2.42
CA ALA A 105 1.28 9.22 -1.45
C ALA A 105 2.71 8.97 -0.94
N PHE A 106 2.81 8.71 0.36
CA PHE A 106 4.08 8.33 0.95
C PHE A 106 4.67 7.10 0.23
N ASN A 107 5.94 7.19 -0.14
CA ASN A 107 6.69 6.12 -0.75
C ASN A 107 8.00 5.92 0.01
N THR A 108 8.19 4.73 0.56
CA THR A 108 9.33 4.37 1.42
C THR A 108 10.65 4.50 0.67
N GLU A 109 10.69 4.14 -0.59
CA GLU A 109 11.91 4.19 -1.39
C GLU A 109 12.30 5.63 -1.72
N LYS A 110 11.34 6.47 -2.15
CA LYS A 110 11.56 7.91 -2.34
C LYS A 110 11.98 8.58 -1.03
N TYR A 111 11.37 8.20 0.09
CA TYR A 111 11.71 8.74 1.41
C TYR A 111 13.19 8.51 1.75
N TYR A 112 13.75 7.36 1.44
CA TYR A 112 15.18 7.09 1.71
C TYR A 112 16.11 7.71 0.67
N LYS A 113 15.79 7.63 -0.61
CA LYS A 113 16.70 7.93 -1.71
C LYS A 113 16.67 9.39 -2.18
N SER A 114 15.48 10.02 -2.15
CA SER A 114 15.32 11.37 -2.71
C SER A 114 15.61 12.45 -1.66
N SER A 115 16.54 13.34 -1.98
CA SER A 115 16.76 14.56 -1.19
C SER A 115 15.64 15.60 -1.39
N LYS A 116 14.94 15.55 -2.52
CA LYS A 116 13.81 16.43 -2.82
C LYS A 116 12.55 16.03 -2.07
N TYR A 117 12.38 14.72 -1.81
CA TYR A 117 11.26 14.22 -1.01
C TYR A 117 11.59 14.36 0.48
N ASN A 118 11.20 15.48 1.05
CA ASN A 118 11.48 15.82 2.44
C ASN A 118 10.17 16.18 3.17
N PRO A 119 9.43 15.18 3.66
CA PRO A 119 8.22 15.42 4.41
C PRO A 119 8.52 16.19 5.70
N ALA A 120 7.56 16.95 6.18
CA ALA A 120 7.69 17.69 7.42
C ALA A 120 8.05 16.76 8.59
N LEU A 121 9.07 17.13 9.35
CA LEU A 121 9.57 16.32 10.45
C LEU A 121 8.72 16.51 11.71
N GLY A 122 8.32 15.41 12.31
CA GLY A 122 7.55 15.42 13.55
C GLY A 122 8.43 15.67 14.80
N LYS A 123 7.77 15.82 15.92
CA LYS A 123 8.42 16.18 17.23
C LYS A 123 9.42 15.14 17.73
N SER A 124 9.24 13.88 17.38
CA SER A 124 10.11 12.76 17.77
C SER A 124 11.16 12.42 16.71
N ALA A 125 11.32 13.25 15.69
CA ALA A 125 12.30 12.99 14.64
C ALA A 125 13.69 12.74 15.23
N PRO A 126 14.46 11.73 14.72
CA PRO A 126 15.82 11.49 15.13
C PRO A 126 16.69 12.73 14.92
N LYS A 127 17.73 12.87 15.73
CA LYS A 127 18.66 14.01 15.62
C LYS A 127 19.95 13.57 14.95
N ASN A 128 20.57 14.52 14.26
CA ASN A 128 21.93 14.34 13.73
C ASN A 128 22.98 14.67 14.80
N ALA A 129 24.26 14.58 14.45
CA ALA A 129 25.38 14.82 15.36
C ALA A 129 25.41 16.23 15.95
N VAL A 130 24.80 17.21 15.30
CA VAL A 130 24.70 18.60 15.78
C VAL A 130 23.37 18.89 16.48
N GLY A 131 22.56 17.86 16.75
CA GLY A 131 21.30 17.98 17.48
C GLY A 131 20.09 18.44 16.63
N ALA A 132 20.26 18.66 15.32
CA ALA A 132 19.16 19.03 14.44
C ALA A 132 18.30 17.83 14.03
N PRO A 133 16.98 17.97 13.90
CA PRO A 133 16.10 16.91 13.44
C PRO A 133 16.51 16.43 12.03
N ARG A 134 16.34 15.15 11.78
CA ARG A 134 16.60 14.52 10.48
C ARG A 134 15.53 13.48 10.15
N LYS A 135 15.44 13.09 8.89
CA LYS A 135 14.63 11.93 8.49
C LYS A 135 15.15 10.65 9.16
N VAL A 136 14.22 9.71 9.37
CA VAL A 136 14.54 8.36 9.78
C VAL A 136 15.39 7.69 8.70
N LYS A 137 16.48 7.03 9.09
CA LYS A 137 17.34 6.25 8.21
C LYS A 137 17.00 4.77 8.33
N LYS A 138 17.41 3.99 7.35
CA LYS A 138 17.25 2.54 7.38
C LYS A 138 17.93 1.91 8.60
N ASP A 139 19.10 2.41 8.95
CA ASP A 139 19.90 1.94 10.08
C ASP A 139 19.31 2.27 11.47
N ASP A 140 18.31 3.15 11.53
CA ASP A 140 17.60 3.42 12.77
C ASP A 140 16.68 2.25 13.19
N GLY A 141 16.39 1.29 12.29
CA GLY A 141 15.60 0.10 12.57
C GLY A 141 14.14 0.36 12.91
N LEU A 142 13.62 1.55 12.57
CA LEU A 142 12.25 1.97 12.91
C LEU A 142 11.22 1.59 11.87
N LEU A 143 11.62 1.51 10.59
CA LEU A 143 10.73 1.20 9.49
C LEU A 143 10.73 -0.29 9.19
N TYR A 144 9.58 -0.77 8.74
CA TYR A 144 9.40 -2.14 8.30
C TYR A 144 10.16 -2.38 6.99
N GLU A 145 10.86 -3.52 6.88
CA GLU A 145 11.69 -3.83 5.70
C GLU A 145 10.88 -4.03 4.42
N GLY A 146 9.64 -4.46 4.54
CA GLY A 146 8.71 -4.56 3.43
C GLY A 146 7.94 -5.87 3.37
N TYR A 147 6.77 -5.79 2.78
CA TYR A 147 5.97 -6.95 2.40
C TYR A 147 6.50 -7.49 1.07
N ARG A 148 6.51 -8.79 0.93
CA ARG A 148 6.84 -9.51 -0.29
C ARG A 148 6.02 -10.79 -0.41
N LEU A 149 5.99 -11.36 -1.56
CA LEU A 149 5.48 -12.70 -1.72
C LEU A 149 6.41 -13.71 -1.01
N PRO A 150 5.87 -14.79 -0.46
CA PRO A 150 6.69 -15.84 0.15
C PRO A 150 7.58 -16.50 -0.91
N THR A 151 8.73 -16.97 -0.49
CA THR A 151 9.53 -17.89 -1.28
C THR A 151 8.85 -19.26 -1.33
N GLU A 152 9.25 -20.10 -2.27
CA GLU A 152 8.76 -21.48 -2.37
C GLU A 152 8.93 -22.24 -1.03
N ALA A 153 10.10 -22.17 -0.42
CA ALA A 153 10.38 -22.83 0.85
C ALA A 153 9.50 -22.31 2.01
N GLU A 154 9.25 -21.00 2.07
CA GLU A 154 8.37 -20.41 3.08
C GLU A 154 6.91 -20.84 2.85
N TRP A 155 6.50 -20.91 1.59
CA TRP A 155 5.16 -21.34 1.22
C TRP A 155 4.94 -22.81 1.55
N GLU A 156 5.90 -23.68 1.19
CA GLU A 156 5.88 -25.10 1.55
C GLU A 156 5.89 -25.29 3.06
N TYR A 157 6.75 -24.58 3.79
CA TYR A 157 6.78 -24.63 5.24
C TYR A 157 5.43 -24.24 5.84
N ALA A 158 4.80 -23.16 5.37
CA ALA A 158 3.48 -22.75 5.84
C ALA A 158 2.39 -23.79 5.56
N ALA A 159 2.50 -24.52 4.45
CA ALA A 159 1.56 -25.59 4.10
C ALA A 159 1.74 -26.85 4.95
N PHE A 160 2.96 -27.20 5.32
CA PHE A 160 3.27 -28.48 5.97
C PHE A 160 3.59 -28.37 7.47
N ALA A 161 3.99 -27.21 7.98
CA ALA A 161 4.44 -27.03 9.35
C ALA A 161 3.45 -27.47 10.44
N PRO A 162 2.13 -27.18 10.35
CA PRO A 162 1.18 -27.62 11.38
C PRO A 162 1.12 -29.14 11.55
N ILE A 163 1.42 -29.89 10.49
CA ILE A 163 1.36 -31.36 10.47
C ILE A 163 2.64 -31.96 11.04
N ALA A 164 3.77 -31.28 10.90
CA ALA A 164 5.04 -31.74 11.46
C ALA A 164 5.08 -31.66 13.00
N GLU A 165 4.34 -30.74 13.60
CA GLU A 165 4.24 -30.63 15.06
C GLU A 165 3.37 -31.72 15.68
N GLU A 166 2.33 -32.20 14.98
CA GLU A 166 1.43 -33.24 15.48
C GLU A 166 1.99 -34.67 15.35
N GLU A 167 2.87 -34.95 14.40
CA GLU A 167 3.31 -36.33 14.06
C GLU A 167 4.76 -36.63 14.38
N ASN A 168 5.42 -35.94 15.30
CA ASN A 168 6.86 -36.11 15.63
C ASN A 168 7.81 -35.84 14.43
N ALA A 169 9.01 -35.35 14.69
CA ALA A 169 10.01 -34.93 13.71
C ALA A 169 10.33 -35.94 12.58
N ALA A 170 9.99 -37.22 12.76
CA ALA A 170 10.12 -38.27 11.75
C ALA A 170 9.15 -38.09 10.55
N GLY A 171 8.05 -37.35 10.70
CA GLY A 171 7.10 -37.09 9.59
C GLY A 171 7.58 -36.05 8.60
N ALA A 172 8.40 -35.10 9.02
CA ALA A 172 8.97 -34.06 8.15
C ALA A 172 10.01 -34.64 7.17
N GLU A 173 10.73 -35.72 7.56
CA GLU A 173 11.69 -36.39 6.69
C GLU A 173 11.05 -37.33 5.67
N ALA A 174 9.78 -37.72 5.87
CA ALA A 174 9.10 -38.73 5.05
C ALA A 174 8.48 -38.21 3.73
N GLY A 175 8.76 -36.99 3.32
CA GLY A 175 8.34 -36.47 2.02
C GLY A 175 6.82 -36.48 1.83
N LYS A 176 6.06 -35.81 2.70
CA LYS A 176 4.60 -35.66 2.53
C LYS A 176 4.29 -35.01 1.17
N ILE A 177 3.39 -35.62 0.44
CA ILE A 177 2.95 -35.13 -0.87
C ILE A 177 1.88 -34.04 -0.72
N TYR A 178 1.09 -34.08 0.37
CA TYR A 178 -0.04 -33.20 0.62
C TYR A 178 0.03 -32.52 1.99
N PRO A 179 -0.57 -31.33 2.14
CA PRO A 179 -0.63 -30.59 3.41
C PRO A 179 -1.62 -31.19 4.44
N TRP A 180 -2.12 -32.39 4.23
CA TRP A 180 -2.99 -33.11 5.14
C TRP A 180 -2.43 -34.51 5.42
N SER A 181 -2.98 -35.19 6.43
CA SER A 181 -2.61 -36.56 6.76
C SER A 181 -3.03 -37.52 5.66
N GLY A 182 -2.08 -38.34 5.18
CA GLY A 182 -2.30 -39.35 4.16
C GLY A 182 -1.73 -39.04 2.79
N TYR A 183 -1.76 -40.02 1.93
CA TYR A 183 -1.13 -40.03 0.60
C TYR A 183 -2.13 -39.88 -0.56
N TYR A 184 -3.38 -39.55 -0.27
CA TYR A 184 -4.44 -39.52 -1.27
C TYR A 184 -5.06 -38.12 -1.37
N PRO A 185 -5.45 -37.70 -2.58
CA PRO A 185 -6.13 -36.41 -2.78
C PRO A 185 -7.59 -36.41 -2.32
N ARG A 186 -8.08 -37.56 -1.83
CA ARG A 186 -9.46 -37.75 -1.36
C ARG A 186 -9.50 -38.17 0.09
N ASP A 187 -10.50 -37.66 0.81
CA ASP A 187 -10.77 -38.08 2.18
C ASP A 187 -11.19 -39.55 2.20
N LEU A 188 -10.44 -40.35 2.95
CA LEU A 188 -10.72 -41.81 3.17
C LEU A 188 -11.45 -42.09 4.48
N SER A 189 -11.78 -41.06 5.26
CA SER A 189 -12.54 -41.23 6.49
C SER A 189 -13.96 -41.72 6.20
N LYS A 190 -14.57 -42.41 7.15
CA LYS A 190 -15.95 -42.91 6.99
C LYS A 190 -16.98 -41.82 6.75
N LYS A 191 -16.71 -40.58 7.23
CA LYS A 191 -17.62 -39.44 7.09
C LYS A 191 -17.39 -38.62 5.82
N GLY A 192 -16.19 -38.66 5.25
CA GLY A 192 -15.77 -37.85 4.12
C GLY A 192 -15.40 -38.64 2.87
N THR A 193 -15.62 -39.96 2.85
CA THR A 193 -15.16 -40.86 1.79
C THR A 193 -15.44 -40.30 0.37
N GLY A 194 -14.38 -40.15 -0.39
CA GLY A 194 -14.43 -39.68 -1.77
C GLY A 194 -14.42 -38.19 -1.99
N LYS A 195 -14.55 -37.36 -0.96
CA LYS A 195 -14.44 -35.88 -1.09
C LYS A 195 -13.01 -35.50 -1.42
N LEU A 196 -12.85 -34.58 -2.35
CA LEU A 196 -11.56 -33.96 -2.63
C LEU A 196 -11.12 -33.11 -1.44
N MET A 197 -9.86 -33.22 -1.06
CA MET A 197 -9.25 -32.49 0.06
C MET A 197 -8.72 -31.10 -0.35
N ALA A 198 -8.63 -30.84 -1.65
CA ALA A 198 -8.30 -29.53 -2.21
C ALA A 198 -9.05 -29.30 -3.52
N ASN A 199 -8.98 -28.08 -4.03
CA ASN A 199 -9.55 -27.74 -5.33
C ASN A 199 -8.56 -28.18 -6.42
N PHE A 200 -8.83 -29.33 -7.03
CA PHE A 200 -8.12 -29.82 -8.20
C PHE A 200 -8.93 -29.45 -9.45
N VAL A 201 -8.29 -28.78 -10.38
CA VAL A 201 -8.84 -28.47 -11.71
C VAL A 201 -8.53 -29.62 -12.65
#